data_4de77fe82ca2e94ced9321d020f68b60
#
_entry.id   4de77fe82ca2e94ced9321d020f68b60
#
_cell.length_a   1.000
_cell.length_b   1.000
_cell.length_c   1.000
_cell.angle_alpha   90.00
_cell.angle_beta   90.00
_cell.angle_gamma   90.00
#
_symmetry.space_group_name_H-M   'P 1'
#
loop_
_entity.id
_entity.type
_entity.pdbx_description
1 polymer ?
#
loop_
_entity_poly.entity_id
_entity_poly.type
_entity_poly.pdbx_seq_one_letter_code
_entity_poly.pdbx_strand_id
1 'polypeptide(L)'
;MWRNSVKVWTSSRHLVSTVGKPCSFPLNHTINGGVWFQSQLHFSSTDVRSSVDSVKLGLAAGCSAEFSSSLASVSGSSASVSLPRTREIYEAFRHYGRCYWELSKARLSMLVVATSGAGFVLGSGEVVDLAGLCWTCTGTMMVAAAANSLNQVFEVKNDAKMKRTMRRPLPSGRLSVPHAVIWASSLGLAGTSILACKANLLTAGLAASNLVLYAFIYTPLKQLHPVNTWVGAVVGAIPPLLGWTAASCEVSLNGMILPAALYFWQLPHFMALAYWCRNDYAAGGFRMLSLFDTSGQRTSSVALRNCLYLFPLGFLASDWGLTSEWFWAESTLLTLALSATAFSFYRDCTTKNARRMFRASLLYLPLFMGGMLLHRMPNADHQELDGTYSDKLIEMPIVESHLEESKSKYNMSNSGRKHMDKHARSPVSYASVAPFPFLPAPVYTSPNL
;
A
#
# COMPACT_ATOMS: atom_id res chain seq x y z
N MET A 1 -36.72 25.45 15.46
CA MET A 1 -37.30 26.60 14.70
C MET A 1 -36.39 26.94 13.58
N TRP A 2 -36.68 26.39 12.41
CA TRP A 2 -36.46 26.99 11.09
C TRP A 2 -37.09 26.07 10.05
N ARG A 3 -38.20 26.57 9.55
CA ARG A 3 -39.10 25.93 8.57
C ARG A 3 -38.92 26.60 7.21
N ASN A 4 -38.85 25.77 6.17
CA ASN A 4 -39.36 25.97 4.80
C ASN A 4 -38.99 27.21 3.99
N SER A 5 -38.39 26.98 2.81
CA SER A 5 -38.85 27.59 1.55
C SER A 5 -38.50 26.71 0.35
N VAL A 6 -39.54 26.04 -0.15
CA VAL A 6 -39.61 25.42 -1.47
C VAL A 6 -39.98 26.56 -2.44
N LYS A 7 -39.24 26.70 -3.55
CA LYS A 7 -39.73 27.42 -4.74
C LYS A 7 -39.59 26.52 -5.96
N VAL A 8 -40.76 26.14 -6.40
CA VAL A 8 -41.10 25.54 -7.69
C VAL A 8 -40.90 26.59 -8.81
N TRP A 9 -40.25 26.19 -9.89
CA TRP A 9 -40.37 26.86 -11.18
C TRP A 9 -40.64 25.81 -12.26
N THR A 10 -41.85 25.93 -12.79
CA THR A 10 -42.41 25.18 -13.93
C THR A 10 -42.21 25.96 -15.23
N SER A 11 -41.91 25.25 -16.27
CA SER A 11 -42.35 25.32 -17.67
C SER A 11 -42.00 26.53 -18.54
N SER A 12 -41.36 26.28 -19.66
CA SER A 12 -41.95 26.54 -20.99
C SER A 12 -41.19 25.83 -22.11
N ARG A 13 -41.93 25.11 -22.91
CA ARG A 13 -41.54 24.50 -24.18
C ARG A 13 -41.46 25.58 -25.27
N HIS A 14 -40.51 25.48 -26.18
CA HIS A 14 -40.72 25.78 -27.58
C HIS A 14 -39.91 24.88 -28.49
N LEU A 15 -40.61 24.19 -29.36
CA LEU A 15 -40.13 23.47 -30.53
C LEU A 15 -39.65 24.47 -31.60
N VAL A 16 -38.52 24.17 -32.26
CA VAL A 16 -38.38 24.41 -33.71
C VAL A 16 -37.47 23.33 -34.28
N SER A 17 -37.99 22.59 -35.22
CA SER A 17 -37.34 21.63 -36.10
C SER A 17 -36.62 22.36 -37.24
N THR A 18 -35.42 21.91 -37.60
CA THR A 18 -35.02 21.95 -39.01
C THR A 18 -33.95 20.86 -39.31
N VAL A 19 -34.23 20.22 -40.40
CA VAL A 19 -33.55 19.14 -41.11
C VAL A 19 -32.27 19.65 -41.78
N GLY A 20 -31.21 18.83 -41.81
CA GLY A 20 -30.04 19.08 -42.64
C GLY A 20 -29.03 17.90 -42.61
N LYS A 21 -28.90 17.27 -43.75
CA LYS A 21 -28.15 16.05 -44.07
C LYS A 21 -26.59 16.20 -44.05
N PRO A 22 -25.84 15.14 -44.28
CA PRO A 22 -24.49 14.89 -43.77
C PRO A 22 -23.38 15.30 -44.78
N CYS A 23 -22.19 15.53 -44.27
CA CYS A 23 -20.98 15.62 -45.08
C CYS A 23 -19.84 14.79 -44.51
N SER A 24 -19.30 14.07 -45.42
CA SER A 24 -18.19 13.13 -45.50
C SER A 24 -16.86 13.64 -44.99
N PHE A 25 -16.03 12.63 -44.63
CA PHE A 25 -14.59 12.66 -44.33
C PHE A 25 -13.72 13.39 -45.37
N PRO A 26 -12.51 13.84 -44.97
CA PRO A 26 -11.35 13.04 -45.35
C PRO A 26 -10.28 12.84 -44.28
N LEU A 27 -9.45 11.86 -44.59
CA LEU A 27 -8.26 11.32 -43.94
C LEU A 27 -7.09 12.31 -43.89
N ASN A 28 -6.15 11.93 -43.01
CA ASN A 28 -4.70 12.22 -42.95
C ASN A 28 -4.26 13.55 -42.33
N HIS A 29 -3.59 13.39 -41.16
CA HIS A 29 -2.15 13.70 -41.06
C HIS A 29 -1.53 13.10 -39.79
N THR A 30 -0.54 12.26 -40.01
CA THR A 30 0.50 11.79 -39.12
C THR A 30 1.27 12.95 -38.51
N ILE A 31 1.43 13.01 -37.19
CA ILE A 31 2.60 13.62 -36.58
C ILE A 31 3.01 12.78 -35.35
N ASN A 32 4.22 12.24 -35.40
CA ASN A 32 4.98 11.62 -34.36
C ASN A 32 5.19 12.59 -33.17
N GLY A 33 5.04 12.09 -31.94
CA GLY A 33 5.36 12.82 -30.74
C GLY A 33 5.30 11.98 -29.47
N GLY A 34 6.42 11.39 -29.10
CA GLY A 34 6.82 11.18 -27.71
C GLY A 34 6.09 10.13 -26.89
N VAL A 35 6.52 8.89 -27.02
CA VAL A 35 6.21 7.76 -26.12
C VAL A 35 7.15 7.82 -24.91
N TRP A 36 6.68 8.33 -23.78
CA TRP A 36 7.26 8.03 -22.46
C TRP A 36 6.13 7.91 -21.45
N PHE A 37 6.12 6.81 -20.69
CA PHE A 37 5.13 6.42 -19.68
C PHE A 37 3.89 5.65 -20.15
N GLN A 38 4.09 4.69 -21.06
CA GLN A 38 3.15 3.57 -21.22
C GLN A 38 3.68 2.27 -20.59
N SER A 39 4.72 2.37 -19.77
CA SER A 39 5.41 1.21 -19.17
C SER A 39 4.70 0.58 -17.97
N GLN A 40 3.50 1.03 -17.65
CA GLN A 40 2.63 0.24 -16.76
C GLN A 40 1.92 -0.90 -17.52
N LEU A 41 2.05 -0.98 -18.85
CA LEU A 41 1.21 -1.87 -19.64
C LEU A 41 1.88 -2.68 -20.74
N HIS A 42 3.08 -2.40 -21.21
CA HIS A 42 3.70 -3.24 -22.24
C HIS A 42 5.21 -3.07 -22.28
N PHE A 43 5.95 -4.08 -21.90
CA PHE A 43 7.19 -4.46 -22.56
C PHE A 43 6.86 -5.68 -23.44
N SER A 44 6.60 -5.41 -24.70
CA SER A 44 6.59 -6.42 -25.76
C SER A 44 8.00 -6.48 -26.31
N SER A 45 8.62 -7.61 -26.19
CA SER A 45 9.83 -7.90 -26.93
C SER A 45 9.47 -8.11 -28.40
N THR A 46 10.03 -7.28 -29.24
CA THR A 46 10.04 -7.37 -30.68
C THR A 46 10.85 -8.57 -31.17
N ASP A 47 10.27 -9.22 -32.15
CA ASP A 47 10.82 -9.77 -33.39
C ASP A 47 12.11 -10.60 -33.37
N VAL A 48 11.92 -11.87 -33.72
CA VAL A 48 12.71 -12.46 -34.80
C VAL A 48 11.76 -13.19 -35.76
N ARG A 49 11.73 -12.67 -36.97
CA ARG A 49 11.13 -13.18 -38.17
C ARG A 49 11.77 -14.51 -38.56
N SER A 50 10.99 -15.53 -38.88
CA SER A 50 11.21 -16.33 -40.10
C SER A 50 9.96 -17.17 -40.37
N SER A 51 9.43 -16.87 -41.48
CA SER A 51 8.72 -17.63 -42.51
C SER A 51 8.91 -19.14 -42.41
N VAL A 52 7.82 -19.90 -42.53
CA VAL A 52 7.62 -20.90 -43.58
C VAL A 52 6.19 -21.47 -43.50
N ASP A 53 5.56 -21.37 -44.59
CA ASP A 53 4.37 -21.91 -45.21
C ASP A 53 3.75 -23.22 -44.72
N SER A 54 2.43 -23.14 -44.69
CA SER A 54 1.43 -24.08 -45.22
C SER A 54 1.79 -25.55 -45.35
N VAL A 55 0.96 -26.44 -44.81
CA VAL A 55 0.29 -27.51 -45.57
C VAL A 55 -0.94 -28.03 -44.82
N LYS A 56 -1.96 -28.23 -45.62
CA LYS A 56 -3.33 -28.65 -45.36
C LYS A 56 -3.48 -30.10 -44.90
N LEU A 57 -4.53 -30.31 -44.15
CA LEU A 57 -5.55 -31.38 -44.28
C LEU A 57 -5.13 -32.80 -44.71
N GLY A 58 -5.55 -33.78 -43.94
CA GLY A 58 -5.68 -35.17 -44.40
C GLY A 58 -6.25 -36.09 -43.30
N LEU A 59 -7.47 -36.48 -43.53
CA LEU A 59 -8.26 -37.44 -42.73
C LEU A 59 -7.72 -38.88 -42.85
N ALA A 60 -8.05 -39.66 -41.80
CA ALA A 60 -8.52 -41.03 -41.81
C ALA A 60 -7.51 -42.20 -41.67
N ALA A 61 -7.77 -42.91 -40.60
CA ALA A 61 -8.02 -44.33 -40.49
C ALA A 61 -6.92 -45.35 -40.88
N GLY A 62 -6.73 -46.30 -39.99
CA GLY A 62 -6.28 -47.61 -40.40
C GLY A 62 -5.41 -48.36 -39.40
N CYS A 63 -6.02 -49.29 -38.77
CA CYS A 63 -5.55 -50.43 -37.98
C CYS A 63 -4.30 -51.16 -38.48
N SER A 64 -3.76 -51.88 -37.50
CA SER A 64 -3.14 -53.22 -37.57
C SER A 64 -1.62 -53.30 -37.45
N ALA A 65 -1.26 -53.82 -36.31
CA ALA A 65 -0.30 -54.87 -35.99
C ALA A 65 0.73 -55.27 -37.07
N GLU A 66 1.99 -55.30 -36.66
CA GLU A 66 2.73 -56.58 -36.64
C GLU A 66 4.03 -56.46 -35.82
N PHE A 67 4.19 -57.50 -35.06
CA PHE A 67 5.29 -57.91 -34.23
C PHE A 67 6.37 -58.54 -35.12
N SER A 68 7.61 -58.07 -35.07
CA SER A 68 8.75 -58.98 -35.34
C SER A 68 10.07 -58.40 -34.81
N SER A 69 10.69 -59.21 -34.06
CA SER A 69 12.00 -59.25 -33.48
C SER A 69 13.16 -58.96 -34.43
N SER A 70 14.17 -58.27 -33.95
CA SER A 70 15.57 -58.61 -34.16
C SER A 70 16.47 -57.98 -33.12
N LEU A 71 17.14 -58.82 -32.34
CA LEU A 71 18.35 -58.52 -31.60
C LEU A 71 19.47 -58.11 -32.56
N ALA A 72 20.20 -57.09 -32.28
CA ALA A 72 21.67 -57.03 -32.23
C ALA A 72 22.12 -55.56 -32.20
N SER A 73 22.79 -55.20 -31.25
CA SER A 73 24.18 -54.79 -31.02
C SER A 73 24.27 -53.74 -29.96
N VAL A 74 24.81 -54.20 -28.84
CA VAL A 74 25.37 -53.36 -27.78
C VAL A 74 26.61 -52.68 -28.35
N SER A 75 26.58 -51.37 -28.47
CA SER A 75 27.81 -50.59 -28.42
C SER A 75 27.48 -49.21 -27.82
N GLY A 76 28.23 -48.86 -26.81
CA GLY A 76 28.03 -47.75 -25.91
C GLY A 76 27.86 -46.37 -26.56
N SER A 77 27.00 -45.62 -25.94
CA SER A 77 27.16 -44.19 -25.83
C SER A 77 26.55 -43.75 -24.51
N SER A 78 27.40 -43.64 -23.54
CA SER A 78 27.18 -42.87 -22.34
C SER A 78 26.95 -41.40 -22.70
N ALA A 79 26.05 -40.80 -21.96
CA ALA A 79 25.91 -39.36 -21.75
C ALA A 79 25.19 -38.53 -22.84
N SER A 80 23.88 -38.43 -22.71
CA SER A 80 23.16 -37.20 -23.03
C SER A 80 21.70 -37.16 -22.51
N VAL A 81 21.39 -37.78 -21.38
CA VAL A 81 20.02 -37.82 -20.82
C VAL A 81 19.74 -36.64 -19.87
N SER A 82 20.67 -35.74 -19.60
CA SER A 82 20.50 -34.67 -18.59
C SER A 82 20.09 -33.29 -19.13
N LEU A 83 20.23 -33.03 -20.42
CA LEU A 83 19.98 -31.72 -21.02
C LEU A 83 18.47 -31.32 -21.17
N PRO A 84 17.54 -32.22 -21.58
CA PRO A 84 16.14 -31.80 -21.73
C PRO A 84 15.46 -31.48 -20.41
N ARG A 85 15.76 -32.21 -19.35
CA ARG A 85 15.11 -32.03 -18.00
C ARG A 85 15.48 -30.72 -17.31
N THR A 86 16.72 -30.25 -17.44
CA THR A 86 17.19 -28.98 -16.90
C THR A 86 16.57 -27.80 -17.63
N ARG A 87 16.34 -27.87 -18.92
CA ARG A 87 15.69 -26.84 -19.74
C ARG A 87 14.21 -26.72 -19.38
N GLU A 88 13.49 -27.81 -19.21
CA GLU A 88 12.10 -27.83 -18.78
C GLU A 88 11.94 -27.22 -17.36
N ILE A 89 12.81 -27.57 -16.42
CA ILE A 89 12.82 -26.99 -15.07
C ILE A 89 13.08 -25.48 -15.13
N TYR A 90 14.03 -25.04 -15.94
CA TYR A 90 14.32 -23.61 -16.09
C TYR A 90 13.14 -22.85 -16.72
N GLU A 91 12.50 -23.39 -17.76
CA GLU A 91 11.33 -22.79 -18.40
C GLU A 91 10.14 -22.72 -17.42
N ALA A 92 9.90 -23.76 -16.63
CA ALA A 92 8.90 -23.78 -15.57
C ALA A 92 9.19 -22.72 -14.50
N PHE A 93 10.43 -22.65 -14.01
CA PHE A 93 10.83 -21.64 -13.03
C PHE A 93 10.63 -20.22 -13.57
N ARG A 94 11.03 -19.96 -14.80
CA ARG A 94 10.83 -18.67 -15.47
C ARG A 94 9.35 -18.33 -15.64
N HIS A 95 8.53 -19.33 -15.99
CA HIS A 95 7.09 -19.17 -16.16
C HIS A 95 6.42 -18.78 -14.83
N TYR A 96 6.63 -19.58 -13.76
CA TYR A 96 6.05 -19.32 -12.45
C TYR A 96 6.60 -18.03 -11.82
N GLY A 97 7.87 -17.75 -11.95
CA GLY A 97 8.48 -16.50 -11.47
C GLY A 97 7.81 -15.26 -12.10
N ARG A 98 7.54 -15.31 -13.41
CA ARG A 98 6.78 -14.24 -14.10
C ARG A 98 5.34 -14.16 -13.59
N CYS A 99 4.66 -15.28 -13.39
CA CYS A 99 3.30 -15.31 -12.86
C CYS A 99 3.24 -14.71 -11.45
N TYR A 100 4.16 -15.05 -10.56
CA TYR A 100 4.23 -14.47 -9.19
C TYR A 100 4.56 -12.99 -9.21
N TRP A 101 5.46 -12.54 -10.08
CA TRP A 101 5.78 -11.13 -10.28
C TRP A 101 4.54 -10.31 -10.69
N GLU A 102 3.79 -10.82 -11.67
CA GLU A 102 2.55 -10.19 -12.15
C GLU A 102 1.41 -10.29 -11.11
N LEU A 103 1.28 -11.43 -10.41
CA LEU A 103 0.27 -11.66 -9.38
C LEU A 103 0.46 -10.72 -8.19
N SER A 104 1.70 -10.60 -7.72
CA SER A 104 2.06 -9.70 -6.61
C SER A 104 2.05 -8.23 -7.00
N LYS A 105 1.81 -7.89 -8.28
CA LYS A 105 1.96 -6.52 -8.82
C LYS A 105 3.27 -5.88 -8.34
N ALA A 106 4.38 -6.57 -8.50
CA ALA A 106 5.66 -6.27 -7.84
C ALA A 106 6.08 -4.81 -7.93
N ARG A 107 5.90 -4.14 -9.09
CA ARG A 107 6.21 -2.71 -9.24
C ARG A 107 5.38 -1.82 -8.31
N LEU A 108 4.08 -2.11 -8.15
CA LEU A 108 3.21 -1.37 -7.24
C LEU A 108 3.59 -1.66 -5.78
N SER A 109 3.86 -2.93 -5.46
CA SER A 109 4.30 -3.32 -4.11
C SER A 109 5.63 -2.66 -3.73
N MET A 110 6.57 -2.49 -4.67
CA MET A 110 7.81 -1.71 -4.44
C MET A 110 7.53 -0.24 -4.09
N LEU A 111 6.54 0.40 -4.73
CA LEU A 111 6.16 1.77 -4.37
C LEU A 111 5.56 1.85 -2.97
N VAL A 112 4.75 0.87 -2.58
CA VAL A 112 4.22 0.74 -1.21
C VAL A 112 5.35 0.58 -0.20
N VAL A 113 6.34 -0.27 -0.50
CA VAL A 113 7.55 -0.44 0.34
C VAL A 113 8.34 0.86 0.44
N ALA A 114 8.50 1.60 -0.65
CA ALA A 114 9.19 2.89 -0.63
C ALA A 114 8.50 3.89 0.31
N THR A 115 7.16 3.93 0.35
CA THR A 115 6.43 4.80 1.29
C THR A 115 6.58 4.33 2.74
N SER A 116 6.61 3.02 2.98
CA SER A 116 6.89 2.45 4.31
C SER A 116 8.33 2.74 4.74
N GLY A 117 9.30 2.56 3.84
CA GLY A 117 10.71 2.90 4.12
C GLY A 117 10.90 4.38 4.44
N ALA A 118 10.22 5.28 3.71
CA ALA A 118 10.24 6.70 4.02
C ALA A 118 9.65 7.00 5.41
N GLY A 119 8.52 6.35 5.77
CA GLY A 119 7.94 6.44 7.10
C GLY A 119 8.89 5.96 8.19
N PHE A 120 9.62 4.86 7.97
CA PHE A 120 10.62 4.35 8.89
C PHE A 120 11.76 5.35 9.10
N VAL A 121 12.32 5.89 8.02
CA VAL A 121 13.39 6.87 8.11
C VAL A 121 12.94 8.13 8.85
N LEU A 122 11.72 8.63 8.57
CA LEU A 122 11.17 9.80 9.26
C LEU A 122 10.90 9.55 10.74
N GLY A 123 10.51 8.34 11.13
CA GLY A 123 10.30 7.95 12.53
C GLY A 123 11.55 7.57 13.30
N SER A 124 12.71 7.45 12.63
CA SER A 124 13.98 7.11 13.28
C SER A 124 14.58 8.31 14.02
N GLY A 125 15.44 8.06 15.03
CA GLY A 125 16.28 9.05 15.71
C GLY A 125 17.43 9.56 14.83
N GLU A 126 18.54 9.98 15.42
CA GLU A 126 19.71 10.47 14.66
C GLU A 126 20.27 9.40 13.70
N VAL A 127 20.38 8.19 14.19
CA VAL A 127 20.89 7.05 13.41
C VAL A 127 19.74 6.16 12.97
N VAL A 128 19.70 5.86 11.66
CA VAL A 128 18.70 4.96 11.08
C VAL A 128 19.17 3.51 11.24
N ASP A 129 18.40 2.67 11.92
CA ASP A 129 18.64 1.24 11.95
C ASP A 129 18.37 0.60 10.59
N LEU A 130 19.45 0.33 9.84
CA LEU A 130 19.37 -0.27 8.50
C LEU A 130 18.84 -1.71 8.54
N ALA A 131 19.11 -2.46 9.62
CA ALA A 131 18.62 -3.82 9.76
C ALA A 131 17.09 -3.81 9.98
N GLY A 132 16.59 -2.96 10.89
CA GLY A 132 15.18 -2.74 11.14
C GLY A 132 14.46 -2.25 9.88
N LEU A 133 15.05 -1.30 9.14
CA LEU A 133 14.53 -0.83 7.84
C LEU A 133 14.40 -1.98 6.84
N CYS A 134 15.43 -2.81 6.68
CA CYS A 134 15.39 -3.96 5.77
C CYS A 134 14.32 -4.98 6.16
N TRP A 135 14.17 -5.30 7.45
CA TRP A 135 13.11 -6.20 7.91
C TRP A 135 11.72 -5.62 7.71
N THR A 136 11.53 -4.33 7.98
CA THR A 136 10.27 -3.61 7.76
C THR A 136 9.89 -3.58 6.28
N CYS A 137 10.85 -3.26 5.41
CA CYS A 137 10.64 -3.27 3.95
C CYS A 137 10.32 -4.68 3.44
N THR A 138 11.00 -5.71 3.95
CA THR A 138 10.76 -7.10 3.55
C THR A 138 9.37 -7.57 3.97
N GLY A 139 9.00 -7.37 5.23
CA GLY A 139 7.67 -7.72 5.75
C GLY A 139 6.56 -6.97 5.01
N THR A 140 6.73 -5.66 4.79
CA THR A 140 5.78 -4.85 4.01
C THR A 140 5.64 -5.34 2.58
N MET A 141 6.75 -5.72 1.92
CA MET A 141 6.72 -6.27 0.56
C MET A 141 5.90 -7.56 0.47
N MET A 142 6.09 -8.45 1.44
CA MET A 142 5.35 -9.73 1.49
C MET A 142 3.86 -9.49 1.74
N VAL A 143 3.49 -8.63 2.69
CA VAL A 143 2.09 -8.28 2.97
C VAL A 143 1.43 -7.57 1.78
N ALA A 144 2.12 -6.64 1.13
CA ALA A 144 1.64 -5.95 -0.07
C ALA A 144 1.45 -6.92 -1.25
N ALA A 145 2.37 -7.87 -1.43
CA ALA A 145 2.27 -8.92 -2.45
C ALA A 145 1.08 -9.85 -2.17
N ALA A 146 0.86 -10.23 -0.91
CA ALA A 146 -0.30 -11.01 -0.47
C ALA A 146 -1.62 -10.28 -0.77
N ALA A 147 -1.72 -9.00 -0.37
CA ALA A 147 -2.88 -8.15 -0.60
C ALA A 147 -3.21 -8.02 -2.10
N ASN A 148 -2.20 -7.75 -2.93
CA ASN A 148 -2.35 -7.63 -4.37
C ASN A 148 -2.73 -8.96 -5.04
N SER A 149 -2.26 -10.09 -4.52
CA SER A 149 -2.62 -11.42 -5.00
C SER A 149 -4.07 -11.75 -4.67
N LEU A 150 -4.52 -11.54 -3.44
CA LEU A 150 -5.92 -11.70 -3.03
C LEU A 150 -6.87 -10.78 -3.81
N ASN A 151 -6.46 -9.53 -4.07
CA ASN A 151 -7.24 -8.64 -4.91
C ASN A 151 -7.48 -9.23 -6.31
N GLN A 152 -6.46 -9.85 -6.95
CA GLN A 152 -6.65 -10.50 -8.24
C GLN A 152 -7.53 -11.75 -8.14
N VAL A 153 -7.47 -12.50 -7.03
CA VAL A 153 -8.36 -13.65 -6.78
C VAL A 153 -9.82 -13.21 -6.75
N PHE A 154 -10.15 -12.14 -6.03
CA PHE A 154 -11.52 -11.64 -5.95
C PHE A 154 -12.02 -10.99 -7.25
N GLU A 155 -11.13 -10.44 -8.06
CA GLU A 155 -11.47 -9.69 -9.27
C GLU A 155 -11.29 -10.49 -10.58
N VAL A 156 -11.05 -11.82 -10.56
CA VAL A 156 -10.79 -12.62 -11.76
C VAL A 156 -11.84 -12.39 -12.86
N LYS A 157 -13.14 -12.42 -12.50
CA LYS A 157 -14.24 -12.25 -13.46
C LYS A 157 -14.32 -10.80 -14.01
N ASN A 158 -13.98 -9.82 -13.21
CA ASN A 158 -13.98 -8.41 -13.59
C ASN A 158 -12.76 -8.09 -14.45
N ASP A 159 -11.59 -8.58 -14.05
CA ASP A 159 -10.33 -8.42 -14.77
C ASP A 159 -10.38 -9.03 -16.18
N ALA A 160 -11.08 -10.15 -16.35
CA ALA A 160 -11.26 -10.79 -17.65
C ALA A 160 -12.01 -9.91 -18.67
N LYS A 161 -12.87 -9.01 -18.21
CA LYS A 161 -13.67 -8.11 -19.06
C LYS A 161 -12.92 -6.83 -19.47
N MET A 162 -11.85 -6.47 -18.78
CA MET A 162 -11.10 -5.24 -19.04
C MET A 162 -9.90 -5.50 -19.95
N LYS A 163 -9.73 -4.72 -21.02
CA LYS A 163 -8.61 -4.83 -21.96
C LYS A 163 -7.24 -4.76 -21.27
N ARG A 164 -7.14 -3.95 -20.22
CA ARG A 164 -5.91 -3.72 -19.46
C ARG A 164 -5.50 -4.90 -18.58
N THR A 165 -6.46 -5.69 -18.06
CA THR A 165 -6.21 -6.69 -17.01
C THR A 165 -6.50 -8.13 -17.46
N MET A 166 -7.16 -8.35 -18.60
CA MET A 166 -7.51 -9.68 -19.12
C MET A 166 -6.31 -10.61 -19.31
N ARG A 167 -5.10 -10.05 -19.48
CA ARG A 167 -3.85 -10.82 -19.65
C ARG A 167 -3.14 -11.17 -18.36
N ARG A 168 -3.71 -10.82 -17.17
CA ARG A 168 -3.15 -11.20 -15.86
C ARG A 168 -3.13 -12.71 -15.69
N PRO A 169 -2.27 -13.26 -14.78
CA PRO A 169 -2.11 -14.71 -14.62
C PRO A 169 -3.40 -15.48 -14.38
N LEU A 170 -4.29 -14.97 -13.54
CA LEU A 170 -5.55 -15.63 -13.18
C LEU A 170 -6.60 -15.57 -14.30
N PRO A 171 -6.95 -14.39 -14.86
CA PRO A 171 -7.91 -14.32 -15.96
C PRO A 171 -7.47 -15.07 -17.22
N SER A 172 -6.15 -15.15 -17.49
CA SER A 172 -5.59 -15.86 -18.64
C SER A 172 -5.39 -17.36 -18.41
N GLY A 173 -5.70 -17.90 -17.23
CA GLY A 173 -5.55 -19.31 -16.90
C GLY A 173 -4.10 -19.79 -16.72
N ARG A 174 -3.10 -18.88 -16.72
CA ARG A 174 -1.68 -19.23 -16.51
C ARG A 174 -1.38 -19.72 -15.09
N LEU A 175 -2.23 -19.36 -14.13
CA LEU A 175 -2.14 -19.78 -12.74
C LEU A 175 -3.53 -20.10 -12.22
N SER A 176 -3.65 -21.18 -11.43
CA SER A 176 -4.93 -21.57 -10.82
C SER A 176 -5.25 -20.70 -9.59
N VAL A 177 -6.54 -20.51 -9.34
CA VAL A 177 -7.02 -19.73 -8.17
C VAL A 177 -6.56 -20.34 -6.84
N PRO A 178 -6.68 -21.67 -6.58
CA PRO A 178 -6.18 -22.27 -5.34
C PRO A 178 -4.68 -22.00 -5.10
N HIS A 179 -3.87 -22.12 -6.16
CA HIS A 179 -2.44 -21.82 -6.08
C HIS A 179 -2.17 -20.36 -5.68
N ALA A 180 -2.90 -19.40 -6.27
CA ALA A 180 -2.79 -17.99 -5.93
C ALA A 180 -3.22 -17.71 -4.48
N VAL A 181 -4.25 -18.40 -3.96
CA VAL A 181 -4.70 -18.27 -2.56
C VAL A 181 -3.62 -18.79 -1.61
N ILE A 182 -3.04 -19.97 -1.86
CA ILE A 182 -1.96 -20.53 -1.03
C ILE A 182 -0.76 -19.58 -1.02
N TRP A 183 -0.34 -19.09 -2.17
CA TRP A 183 0.73 -18.10 -2.30
C TRP A 183 0.46 -16.84 -1.48
N ALA A 184 -0.72 -16.25 -1.63
CA ALA A 184 -1.09 -15.03 -0.92
C ALA A 184 -1.17 -15.24 0.59
N SER A 185 -1.77 -16.34 1.05
CA SER A 185 -1.88 -16.67 2.48
C SER A 185 -0.50 -16.90 3.11
N SER A 186 0.38 -17.63 2.41
CA SER A 186 1.75 -17.87 2.88
C SER A 186 2.54 -16.57 3.01
N LEU A 187 2.46 -15.68 2.01
CA LEU A 187 3.14 -14.38 2.07
C LEU A 187 2.54 -13.46 3.14
N GLY A 188 1.21 -13.43 3.28
CA GLY A 188 0.54 -12.63 4.29
C GLY A 188 0.94 -13.05 5.70
N LEU A 189 0.92 -14.35 5.98
CA LEU A 189 1.33 -14.90 7.28
C LEU A 189 2.83 -14.66 7.54
N ALA A 190 3.69 -14.99 6.60
CA ALA A 190 5.14 -14.81 6.77
C ALA A 190 5.52 -13.33 6.92
N GLY A 191 4.93 -12.43 6.11
CA GLY A 191 5.20 -11.00 6.20
C GLY A 191 4.77 -10.39 7.54
N THR A 192 3.57 -10.71 8.03
CA THR A 192 3.10 -10.26 9.34
C THR A 192 3.92 -10.84 10.48
N SER A 193 4.34 -12.11 10.39
CA SER A 193 5.22 -12.74 11.39
C SER A 193 6.61 -12.08 11.42
N ILE A 194 7.20 -11.75 10.27
CA ILE A 194 8.47 -11.02 10.21
C ILE A 194 8.33 -9.65 10.91
N LEU A 195 7.24 -8.91 10.61
CA LEU A 195 7.00 -7.61 11.26
C LEU A 195 6.80 -7.75 12.77
N ALA A 196 6.09 -8.79 13.23
CA ALA A 196 5.91 -9.05 14.66
C ALA A 196 7.21 -9.39 15.39
N CYS A 197 8.09 -10.18 14.74
CA CYS A 197 9.33 -10.67 15.37
C CYS A 197 10.51 -9.70 15.24
N LYS A 198 10.54 -8.86 14.18
CA LYS A 198 11.69 -8.02 13.83
C LYS A 198 11.42 -6.51 13.93
N ALA A 199 10.17 -6.11 14.03
CA ALA A 199 9.78 -4.75 14.36
C ALA A 199 9.03 -4.76 15.70
N ASN A 200 7.70 -4.68 15.69
CA ASN A 200 6.86 -4.74 16.89
C ASN A 200 5.44 -5.20 16.56
N LEU A 201 4.66 -5.52 17.60
CA LEU A 201 3.28 -6.00 17.45
C LEU A 201 2.34 -4.94 16.87
N LEU A 202 2.56 -3.66 17.15
CA LEU A 202 1.77 -2.56 16.61
C LEU A 202 1.90 -2.50 15.09
N THR A 203 3.12 -2.55 14.59
CA THR A 203 3.43 -2.59 13.15
C THR A 203 2.84 -3.83 12.47
N ALA A 204 2.97 -5.00 13.08
CA ALA A 204 2.38 -6.23 12.56
C ALA A 204 0.84 -6.16 12.54
N GLY A 205 0.22 -5.60 13.57
CA GLY A 205 -1.21 -5.36 13.67
C GLY A 205 -1.72 -4.41 12.59
N LEU A 206 -1.00 -3.31 12.33
CA LEU A 206 -1.30 -2.38 11.24
C LEU A 206 -1.19 -3.06 9.86
N ALA A 207 -0.16 -3.89 9.66
CA ALA A 207 0.01 -4.62 8.40
C ALA A 207 -1.11 -5.65 8.18
N ALA A 208 -1.46 -6.45 9.20
CA ALA A 208 -2.53 -7.43 9.14
C ALA A 208 -3.90 -6.76 8.91
N SER A 209 -4.20 -5.69 9.65
CA SER A 209 -5.44 -4.94 9.48
C SER A 209 -5.55 -4.30 8.09
N ASN A 210 -4.45 -3.78 7.56
CA ASN A 210 -4.40 -3.24 6.20
C ASN A 210 -4.62 -4.31 5.13
N LEU A 211 -4.06 -5.51 5.32
CA LEU A 211 -4.29 -6.66 4.44
C LEU A 211 -5.79 -7.03 4.40
N VAL A 212 -6.42 -7.11 5.57
CA VAL A 212 -7.86 -7.39 5.69
C VAL A 212 -8.68 -6.27 5.05
N LEU A 213 -8.39 -5.01 5.36
CA LEU A 213 -9.08 -3.84 4.82
C LEU A 213 -9.00 -3.80 3.28
N TYR A 214 -7.82 -4.08 2.72
CA TYR A 214 -7.60 -4.09 1.27
C TYR A 214 -8.31 -5.24 0.58
N ALA A 215 -8.12 -6.48 1.06
CA ALA A 215 -8.61 -7.66 0.39
C ALA A 215 -10.12 -7.85 0.55
N PHE A 216 -10.64 -7.71 1.79
CA PHE A 216 -12.00 -8.11 2.13
C PHE A 216 -13.00 -6.95 2.21
N ILE A 217 -12.54 -5.70 2.34
CA ILE A 217 -13.42 -4.53 2.39
C ILE A 217 -13.29 -3.70 1.11
N TYR A 218 -12.09 -3.18 0.80
CA TYR A 218 -11.89 -2.32 -0.35
C TYR A 218 -12.15 -3.03 -1.68
N THR A 219 -11.66 -4.27 -1.87
CA THR A 219 -11.79 -4.98 -3.13
C THR A 219 -13.25 -5.29 -3.49
N PRO A 220 -14.09 -5.85 -2.62
CA PRO A 220 -15.52 -6.01 -2.91
C PRO A 220 -16.24 -4.67 -3.08
N LEU A 221 -15.89 -3.66 -2.29
CA LEU A 221 -16.52 -2.34 -2.32
C LEU A 221 -16.39 -1.65 -3.68
N LYS A 222 -15.36 -1.94 -4.47
CA LYS A 222 -15.22 -1.42 -5.85
C LYS A 222 -16.40 -1.80 -6.76
N GLN A 223 -17.04 -2.93 -6.48
CA GLN A 223 -18.18 -3.41 -7.24
C GLN A 223 -19.51 -2.90 -6.68
N LEU A 224 -19.52 -2.44 -5.42
CA LEU A 224 -20.73 -2.10 -4.69
C LEU A 224 -20.99 -0.59 -4.66
N HIS A 225 -19.99 0.23 -4.33
CA HIS A 225 -20.21 1.65 -4.05
C HIS A 225 -19.01 2.55 -4.42
N PRO A 226 -19.25 3.79 -4.92
CA PRO A 226 -18.17 4.75 -5.27
C PRO A 226 -17.26 5.17 -4.11
N VAL A 227 -17.68 4.97 -2.85
CA VAL A 227 -16.86 5.26 -1.66
C VAL A 227 -15.57 4.42 -1.60
N ASN A 228 -15.48 3.37 -2.43
CA ASN A 228 -14.26 2.55 -2.56
C ASN A 228 -12.99 3.39 -2.73
N THR A 229 -13.06 4.54 -3.41
CA THR A 229 -11.89 5.39 -3.66
C THR A 229 -11.33 5.97 -2.35
N TRP A 230 -12.20 6.40 -1.43
CA TRP A 230 -11.80 6.92 -0.12
C TRP A 230 -11.26 5.81 0.79
N VAL A 231 -11.92 4.66 0.81
CA VAL A 231 -11.42 3.47 1.54
C VAL A 231 -10.07 3.04 0.97
N GLY A 232 -9.90 3.06 -0.36
CA GLY A 232 -8.62 2.81 -1.01
C GLY A 232 -7.53 3.81 -0.62
N ALA A 233 -7.89 5.08 -0.40
CA ALA A 233 -6.96 6.10 0.06
C ALA A 233 -6.52 5.86 1.52
N VAL A 234 -7.43 5.36 2.40
CA VAL A 234 -7.05 4.92 3.75
C VAL A 234 -6.06 3.77 3.69
N VAL A 235 -6.36 2.73 2.90
CA VAL A 235 -5.47 1.58 2.69
C VAL A 235 -4.06 2.02 2.27
N GLY A 236 -3.98 2.95 1.32
CA GLY A 236 -2.69 3.44 0.80
C GLY A 236 -1.96 4.40 1.74
N ALA A 237 -2.65 4.96 2.75
CA ALA A 237 -2.06 5.81 3.78
C ALA A 237 -1.43 5.01 4.96
N ILE A 238 -1.80 3.74 5.13
CA ILE A 238 -1.28 2.90 6.22
C ILE A 238 0.20 2.53 6.06
N PRO A 239 0.76 2.23 4.87
CA PRO A 239 2.16 1.82 4.74
C PRO A 239 3.19 2.81 5.30
N PRO A 240 3.12 4.14 5.07
CA PRO A 240 4.05 5.05 5.73
C PRO A 240 3.89 5.09 7.25
N LEU A 241 2.65 4.95 7.77
CA LEU A 241 2.44 4.82 9.23
C LEU A 241 3.06 3.52 9.77
N LEU A 242 2.96 2.43 9.02
CA LEU A 242 3.58 1.16 9.36
C LEU A 242 5.11 1.31 9.46
N GLY A 243 5.73 2.04 8.53
CA GLY A 243 7.15 2.36 8.60
C GLY A 243 7.49 3.20 9.83
N TRP A 244 6.72 4.24 10.10
CA TRP A 244 6.89 5.08 11.29
C TRP A 244 6.83 4.26 12.58
N THR A 245 5.76 3.49 12.79
CA THR A 245 5.58 2.67 13.99
C THR A 245 6.63 1.57 14.14
N ALA A 246 7.23 1.12 13.04
CA ALA A 246 8.34 0.16 13.10
C ALA A 246 9.61 0.77 13.68
N ALA A 247 9.83 2.07 13.46
CA ALA A 247 10.98 2.80 13.99
C ALA A 247 10.74 3.37 15.38
N SER A 248 9.58 4.01 15.62
CA SER A 248 9.27 4.74 16.86
C SER A 248 8.51 3.92 17.90
N CYS A 249 8.00 2.74 17.56
CA CYS A 249 7.14 1.89 18.39
C CYS A 249 5.79 2.51 18.82
N GLU A 250 5.43 3.68 18.27
CA GLU A 250 4.22 4.42 18.63
C GLU A 250 3.54 5.08 17.43
N VAL A 251 2.29 5.54 17.64
CA VAL A 251 1.56 6.40 16.70
C VAL A 251 1.56 7.81 17.26
N SER A 252 2.36 8.70 16.69
CA SER A 252 2.43 10.11 17.04
C SER A 252 1.80 11.01 15.98
N LEU A 253 1.53 12.28 16.30
CA LEU A 253 1.02 13.25 15.35
C LEU A 253 2.01 13.51 14.21
N ASN A 254 3.31 13.58 14.51
CA ASN A 254 4.38 13.70 13.52
C ASN A 254 4.33 12.53 12.53
N GLY A 255 4.13 11.31 13.04
CA GLY A 255 3.97 10.11 12.22
C GLY A 255 2.76 10.10 11.30
N MET A 256 1.75 10.94 11.55
CA MET A 256 0.55 11.04 10.72
C MET A 256 0.69 11.97 9.52
N ILE A 257 1.73 12.80 9.43
CA ILE A 257 1.89 13.78 8.34
C ILE A 257 2.04 13.09 6.97
N LEU A 258 2.96 12.14 6.84
CA LEU A 258 3.16 11.41 5.58
C LEU A 258 1.95 10.54 5.22
N PRO A 259 1.32 9.78 6.13
CA PRO A 259 0.03 9.13 5.89
C PRO A 259 -1.07 10.07 5.39
N ALA A 260 -1.24 11.23 6.01
CA ALA A 260 -2.22 12.24 5.59
C ALA A 260 -1.89 12.79 4.19
N ALA A 261 -0.61 13.06 3.91
CA ALA A 261 -0.17 13.48 2.58
C ALA A 261 -0.49 12.43 1.51
N LEU A 262 -0.23 11.15 1.79
CA LEU A 262 -0.61 10.07 0.87
C LEU A 262 -2.13 9.97 0.71
N TYR A 263 -2.89 10.07 1.80
CA TYR A 263 -4.35 10.02 1.73
C TYR A 263 -4.91 11.10 0.79
N PHE A 264 -4.53 12.36 1.01
CA PHE A 264 -5.03 13.48 0.19
C PHE A 264 -4.46 13.49 -1.23
N TRP A 265 -3.23 13.02 -1.44
CA TRP A 265 -2.64 12.88 -2.76
C TRP A 265 -3.28 11.78 -3.61
N GLN A 266 -3.66 10.66 -3.01
CA GLN A 266 -4.26 9.53 -3.75
C GLN A 266 -5.61 9.89 -4.36
N LEU A 267 -6.41 10.69 -3.67
CA LEU A 267 -7.75 11.05 -4.15
C LEU A 267 -7.72 11.77 -5.50
N PRO A 268 -6.97 12.88 -5.71
CA PRO A 268 -6.84 13.50 -7.03
C PRO A 268 -6.23 12.56 -8.08
N HIS A 269 -5.26 11.74 -7.71
CA HIS A 269 -4.66 10.75 -8.58
C HIS A 269 -5.69 9.72 -9.08
N PHE A 270 -6.48 9.14 -8.19
CA PHE A 270 -7.49 8.15 -8.55
C PHE A 270 -8.70 8.76 -9.26
N MET A 271 -9.11 9.98 -8.92
CA MET A 271 -10.19 10.68 -9.63
C MET A 271 -9.81 10.94 -11.09
N ALA A 272 -8.57 11.39 -11.33
CA ALA A 272 -8.05 11.59 -12.69
C ALA A 272 -7.96 10.26 -13.47
N LEU A 273 -7.47 9.19 -12.85
CA LEU A 273 -7.38 7.87 -13.44
C LEU A 273 -8.77 7.29 -13.75
N ALA A 274 -9.69 7.38 -12.78
CA ALA A 274 -11.05 6.86 -12.93
C ALA A 274 -11.83 7.60 -14.03
N TYR A 275 -11.59 8.90 -14.19
CA TYR A 275 -12.17 9.67 -15.29
C TYR A 275 -11.57 9.29 -16.65
N TRP A 276 -10.26 9.16 -16.72
CA TRP A 276 -9.57 8.77 -17.95
C TRP A 276 -9.91 7.35 -18.41
N CYS A 277 -9.99 6.39 -17.48
CA CYS A 277 -10.25 4.97 -17.77
C CYS A 277 -11.72 4.57 -17.54
N ARG A 278 -12.67 5.52 -17.59
CA ARG A 278 -14.08 5.27 -17.21
C ARG A 278 -14.73 4.13 -17.99
N ASN A 279 -14.45 4.03 -19.29
CA ASN A 279 -15.01 2.97 -20.15
C ASN A 279 -14.49 1.57 -19.76
N ASP A 280 -13.22 1.46 -19.38
CA ASP A 280 -12.60 0.22 -18.91
C ASP A 280 -13.23 -0.23 -17.57
N TYR A 281 -13.41 0.72 -16.64
CA TYR A 281 -14.06 0.45 -15.36
C TYR A 281 -15.53 0.06 -15.51
N ALA A 282 -16.25 0.69 -16.44
CA ALA A 282 -17.62 0.33 -16.78
C ALA A 282 -17.71 -1.10 -17.32
N ALA A 283 -16.83 -1.47 -18.26
CA ALA A 283 -16.74 -2.82 -18.81
C ALA A 283 -16.44 -3.87 -17.75
N GLY A 284 -15.58 -3.52 -16.77
CA GLY A 284 -15.24 -4.37 -15.62
C GLY A 284 -16.35 -4.48 -14.57
N GLY A 285 -17.40 -3.66 -14.64
CA GLY A 285 -18.48 -3.64 -13.64
C GLY A 285 -18.10 -2.95 -12.32
N PHE A 286 -17.04 -2.11 -12.31
CA PHE A 286 -16.62 -1.37 -11.14
C PHE A 286 -17.42 -0.06 -10.99
N ARG A 287 -17.84 0.26 -9.77
CA ARG A 287 -18.61 1.47 -9.45
C ARG A 287 -17.70 2.61 -9.01
N MET A 288 -17.08 3.29 -9.99
CA MET A 288 -16.26 4.47 -9.73
C MET A 288 -17.10 5.75 -9.75
N LEU A 289 -16.71 6.77 -8.95
CA LEU A 289 -17.42 8.06 -8.90
C LEU A 289 -17.59 8.67 -10.29
N SER A 290 -16.57 8.56 -11.14
CA SER A 290 -16.58 9.09 -12.51
C SER A 290 -17.67 8.49 -13.42
N LEU A 291 -18.22 7.30 -13.09
CA LEU A 291 -19.31 6.69 -13.85
C LEU A 291 -20.68 7.29 -13.51
N PHE A 292 -20.84 7.79 -12.29
CA PHE A 292 -22.06 8.44 -11.82
C PHE A 292 -22.05 9.96 -12.05
N ASP A 293 -20.94 10.48 -12.58
CA ASP A 293 -20.72 11.89 -12.87
C ASP A 293 -20.53 12.08 -14.38
N THR A 294 -21.64 12.26 -15.08
CA THR A 294 -21.64 12.42 -16.55
C THR A 294 -20.87 13.65 -17.00
N SER A 295 -20.97 14.75 -16.25
CA SER A 295 -20.28 16.02 -16.52
C SER A 295 -18.79 15.99 -16.17
N GLY A 296 -18.38 15.13 -15.23
CA GLY A 296 -17.02 15.11 -14.67
C GLY A 296 -16.77 16.18 -13.60
N GLN A 297 -17.77 17.04 -13.34
CA GLN A 297 -17.61 18.19 -12.44
C GLN A 297 -17.45 17.79 -10.97
N ARG A 298 -18.18 16.77 -10.52
CA ARG A 298 -18.04 16.24 -9.16
C ARG A 298 -16.67 15.58 -8.97
N THR A 299 -16.25 14.81 -9.95
CA THR A 299 -14.94 14.10 -9.94
C THR A 299 -13.79 15.09 -9.89
N SER A 300 -13.82 16.14 -10.72
CA SER A 300 -12.79 17.18 -10.75
C SER A 300 -12.81 18.09 -9.51
N SER A 301 -13.99 18.38 -8.94
CA SER A 301 -14.13 19.13 -7.68
C SER A 301 -13.52 18.38 -6.50
N VAL A 302 -13.76 17.06 -6.39
CA VAL A 302 -13.14 16.23 -5.37
C VAL A 302 -11.63 16.23 -5.54
N ALA A 303 -11.12 16.11 -6.76
CA ALA A 303 -9.71 16.16 -7.05
C ALA A 303 -9.08 17.49 -6.63
N LEU A 304 -9.65 18.63 -7.03
CA LEU A 304 -9.15 19.96 -6.67
C LEU A 304 -9.15 20.19 -5.16
N ARG A 305 -10.25 19.87 -4.48
CA ARG A 305 -10.38 20.06 -3.03
C ARG A 305 -9.31 19.28 -2.26
N ASN A 306 -9.02 18.03 -2.67
CA ASN A 306 -7.99 17.24 -2.01
C ASN A 306 -6.57 17.71 -2.33
N CYS A 307 -6.32 18.33 -3.48
CA CYS A 307 -5.06 19.05 -3.72
C CYS A 307 -4.90 20.23 -2.75
N LEU A 308 -5.98 20.96 -2.44
CA LEU A 308 -5.92 22.09 -1.49
C LEU A 308 -5.64 21.61 -0.06
N TYR A 309 -6.10 20.42 0.34
CA TYR A 309 -5.81 19.84 1.65
C TYR A 309 -4.34 19.41 1.84
N LEU A 310 -3.54 19.38 0.78
CA LEU A 310 -2.11 19.11 0.88
C LEU A 310 -1.30 20.33 1.36
N PHE A 311 -1.80 21.57 1.18
CA PHE A 311 -1.07 22.78 1.54
C PHE A 311 -0.64 22.84 3.02
N PRO A 312 -1.55 22.62 3.99
CA PRO A 312 -1.18 22.72 5.40
C PRO A 312 -0.18 21.66 5.83
N LEU A 313 -0.06 20.52 5.14
CA LEU A 313 0.79 19.42 5.59
C LEU A 313 2.28 19.75 5.51
N GLY A 314 2.70 20.52 4.50
CA GLY A 314 4.09 20.98 4.42
C GLY A 314 4.45 21.97 5.53
N PHE A 315 3.52 22.86 5.89
CA PHE A 315 3.68 23.77 7.02
C PHE A 315 3.72 23.01 8.35
N LEU A 316 2.77 22.11 8.57
CA LEU A 316 2.72 21.28 9.78
C LEU A 316 3.96 20.40 9.96
N ALA A 317 4.54 19.89 8.85
CA ALA A 317 5.79 19.14 8.92
C ALA A 317 6.96 19.95 9.46
N SER A 318 7.03 21.24 9.12
CA SER A 318 8.06 22.15 9.63
C SER A 318 7.73 22.64 11.03
N ASP A 319 6.46 23.01 11.30
CA ASP A 319 5.99 23.53 12.57
C ASP A 319 6.12 22.53 13.72
N TRP A 320 5.88 21.23 13.42
CA TRP A 320 6.04 20.13 14.39
C TRP A 320 7.47 19.57 14.46
N GLY A 321 8.44 20.21 13.78
CA GLY A 321 9.84 19.83 13.86
C GLY A 321 10.20 18.52 13.14
N LEU A 322 9.34 18.01 12.24
CA LEU A 322 9.64 16.83 11.44
C LEU A 322 10.61 17.13 10.30
N THR A 323 10.54 18.37 9.78
CA THR A 323 11.39 18.85 8.66
C THR A 323 11.88 20.27 8.94
N SER A 324 12.98 20.67 8.26
CA SER A 324 13.47 22.04 8.33
C SER A 324 12.48 23.03 7.69
N GLU A 325 12.63 24.32 8.04
CA GLU A 325 11.73 25.39 7.56
C GLU A 325 11.66 25.52 6.04
N TRP A 326 12.73 25.18 5.31
CA TRP A 326 12.76 25.24 3.85
C TRP A 326 11.76 24.32 3.16
N PHE A 327 11.39 23.22 3.82
CA PHE A 327 10.45 22.24 3.26
C PHE A 327 9.05 22.80 3.04
N TRP A 328 8.55 23.72 3.88
CA TRP A 328 7.22 24.28 3.66
C TRP A 328 7.15 25.08 2.35
N ALA A 329 8.22 25.81 1.97
CA ALA A 329 8.26 26.55 0.72
C ALA A 329 8.30 25.59 -0.48
N GLU A 330 9.16 24.56 -0.43
CA GLU A 330 9.25 23.53 -1.46
C GLU A 330 7.92 22.78 -1.65
N SER A 331 7.33 22.28 -0.57
CA SER A 331 6.06 21.55 -0.60
C SER A 331 4.90 22.43 -1.08
N THR A 332 4.90 23.72 -0.73
CA THR A 332 3.91 24.68 -1.22
C THR A 332 4.01 24.86 -2.73
N LEU A 333 5.22 25.03 -3.27
CA LEU A 333 5.44 25.15 -4.71
C LEU A 333 4.99 23.90 -5.47
N LEU A 334 5.34 22.72 -4.97
CA LEU A 334 4.91 21.45 -5.54
C LEU A 334 3.38 21.31 -5.53
N THR A 335 2.75 21.67 -4.41
CA THR A 335 1.30 21.60 -4.25
C THR A 335 0.58 22.62 -5.14
N LEU A 336 1.12 23.81 -5.34
CA LEU A 336 0.63 24.80 -6.30
C LEU A 336 0.66 24.24 -7.72
N ALA A 337 1.76 23.63 -8.13
CA ALA A 337 1.90 23.02 -9.46
C ALA A 337 0.86 21.90 -9.68
N LEU A 338 0.66 21.02 -8.69
CA LEU A 338 -0.36 19.98 -8.74
C LEU A 338 -1.77 20.59 -8.80
N SER A 339 -2.06 21.57 -7.94
CA SER A 339 -3.36 22.27 -7.86
C SER A 339 -3.70 23.01 -9.15
N ALA A 340 -2.72 23.58 -9.84
CA ALA A 340 -2.92 24.20 -11.16
C ALA A 340 -3.39 23.18 -12.21
N THR A 341 -2.87 21.96 -12.19
CA THR A 341 -3.35 20.90 -13.08
C THR A 341 -4.75 20.41 -12.70
N ALA A 342 -5.05 20.33 -11.39
CA ALA A 342 -6.37 20.00 -10.89
C ALA A 342 -7.40 21.07 -11.23
N PHE A 343 -7.04 22.35 -11.14
CA PHE A 343 -7.89 23.48 -11.55
C PHE A 343 -8.17 23.47 -13.06
N SER A 344 -7.15 23.16 -13.88
CA SER A 344 -7.34 22.98 -15.32
C SER A 344 -8.33 21.84 -15.63
N PHE A 345 -8.29 20.74 -14.87
CA PHE A 345 -9.23 19.63 -14.99
C PHE A 345 -10.63 20.02 -14.49
N TYR A 346 -10.73 20.84 -13.45
CA TYR A 346 -11.99 21.35 -12.92
C TYR A 346 -12.68 22.30 -13.91
N ARG A 347 -11.94 23.21 -14.55
CA ARG A 347 -12.48 24.11 -15.57
C ARG A 347 -12.98 23.39 -16.81
N ASP A 348 -12.16 22.46 -17.31
CA ASP A 348 -12.45 21.73 -18.54
C ASP A 348 -12.34 20.23 -18.25
N CYS A 349 -13.47 19.59 -17.98
CA CYS A 349 -13.57 18.15 -17.69
C CYS A 349 -13.29 17.31 -18.94
N THR A 350 -12.02 17.31 -19.41
CA THR A 350 -11.58 16.55 -20.58
C THR A 350 -10.64 15.41 -20.19
N THR A 351 -10.62 14.36 -20.99
CA THR A 351 -9.67 13.24 -20.79
C THR A 351 -8.21 13.70 -20.94
N LYS A 352 -7.95 14.78 -21.69
CA LYS A 352 -6.62 15.39 -21.84
C LYS A 352 -6.16 16.00 -20.53
N ASN A 353 -7.00 16.78 -19.87
CA ASN A 353 -6.70 17.44 -18.60
C ASN A 353 -6.61 16.41 -17.45
N ALA A 354 -7.51 15.42 -17.40
CA ALA A 354 -7.42 14.31 -16.47
C ALA A 354 -6.09 13.56 -16.60
N ARG A 355 -5.65 13.27 -17.82
CA ARG A 355 -4.34 12.63 -18.07
C ARG A 355 -3.16 13.51 -17.65
N ARG A 356 -3.23 14.84 -17.87
CA ARG A 356 -2.20 15.80 -17.44
C ARG A 356 -2.09 15.79 -15.91
N MET A 357 -3.22 15.89 -15.23
CA MET A 357 -3.28 15.84 -13.77
C MET A 357 -2.76 14.50 -13.21
N PHE A 358 -3.15 13.37 -13.80
CA PHE A 358 -2.64 12.06 -13.44
C PHE A 358 -1.10 11.99 -13.53
N ARG A 359 -0.51 12.54 -14.60
CA ARG A 359 0.96 12.56 -14.76
C ARG A 359 1.63 13.48 -13.73
N ALA A 360 1.03 14.65 -13.47
CA ALA A 360 1.53 15.57 -12.45
C ALA A 360 1.53 14.95 -11.06
N SER A 361 0.46 14.21 -10.72
CA SER A 361 0.38 13.52 -9.43
C SER A 361 1.41 12.39 -9.27
N LEU A 362 1.79 11.71 -10.36
CA LEU A 362 2.87 10.71 -10.34
C LEU A 362 4.24 11.33 -10.01
N LEU A 363 4.48 12.56 -10.46
CA LEU A 363 5.73 13.28 -10.17
C LEU A 363 5.71 13.90 -8.77
N TYR A 364 4.55 14.35 -8.31
CA TYR A 364 4.37 15.02 -7.02
C TYR A 364 4.86 14.17 -5.85
N LEU A 365 4.39 12.91 -5.76
CA LEU A 365 4.65 12.08 -4.59
C LEU A 365 6.14 11.78 -4.36
N PRO A 366 6.93 11.34 -5.36
CA PRO A 366 8.36 11.14 -5.18
C PRO A 366 9.11 12.42 -4.77
N LEU A 367 8.74 13.57 -5.34
CA LEU A 367 9.36 14.84 -5.00
C LEU A 367 9.00 15.28 -3.58
N PHE A 368 7.73 15.18 -3.19
CA PHE A 368 7.28 15.50 -1.84
C PHE A 368 7.95 14.62 -0.78
N MET A 369 7.97 13.30 -1.01
CA MET A 369 8.65 12.34 -0.11
C MET A 369 10.16 12.58 -0.07
N GLY A 370 10.77 12.82 -1.23
CA GLY A 370 12.19 13.13 -1.33
C GLY A 370 12.56 14.41 -0.57
N GLY A 371 11.75 15.47 -0.71
CA GLY A 371 11.89 16.70 0.06
C GLY A 371 11.76 16.47 1.57
N MET A 372 10.75 15.71 2.02
CA MET A 372 10.63 15.35 3.44
C MET A 372 11.87 14.63 3.99
N LEU A 373 12.44 13.71 3.21
CA LEU A 373 13.63 12.96 3.62
C LEU A 373 14.90 13.83 3.60
N LEU A 374 15.05 14.72 2.63
CA LEU A 374 16.20 15.64 2.53
C LEU A 374 16.18 16.69 3.65
N HIS A 375 15.01 17.16 4.03
CA HIS A 375 14.81 18.16 5.07
C HIS A 375 14.48 17.56 6.44
N ARG A 376 14.63 16.24 6.61
CA ARG A 376 14.31 15.52 7.83
C ARG A 376 15.07 16.10 9.03
N MET A 377 14.33 16.30 10.13
CA MET A 377 14.91 16.50 11.47
C MET A 377 14.82 15.16 12.24
N PRO A 378 15.84 14.78 13.02
CA PRO A 378 15.78 13.57 13.83
C PRO A 378 14.63 13.62 14.84
N ASN A 379 13.98 12.48 15.11
CA ASN A 379 12.90 12.42 16.08
C ASN A 379 13.49 12.53 17.50
N ALA A 380 13.13 13.60 18.23
CA ALA A 380 13.70 13.93 19.54
C ALA A 380 13.28 12.95 20.64
N ASP A 381 12.14 12.26 20.47
CA ASP A 381 11.61 11.32 21.48
C ASP A 381 12.54 10.11 21.74
N HIS A 382 13.45 9.81 20.80
CA HIS A 382 14.49 8.78 20.99
C HIS A 382 15.73 9.27 21.75
N GLN A 383 15.98 10.58 21.84
CA GLN A 383 17.16 11.09 22.53
C GLN A 383 17.07 10.96 24.04
N GLU A 384 15.87 11.06 24.63
CA GLU A 384 15.69 10.91 26.09
C GLU A 384 15.91 9.47 26.57
N LEU A 385 15.62 8.46 25.75
CA LEU A 385 15.82 7.06 26.12
C LEU A 385 17.29 6.63 26.03
N ASP A 386 18.02 7.10 25.03
CA ASP A 386 19.46 6.79 24.87
C ASP A 386 20.33 7.58 25.87
N GLY A 387 20.00 8.85 26.14
CA GLY A 387 20.68 9.66 27.15
C GLY A 387 20.54 9.09 28.55
N THR A 388 19.36 8.58 28.91
CA THR A 388 19.10 8.00 30.24
C THR A 388 19.78 6.65 30.45
N TYR A 389 20.04 5.86 29.38
CA TYR A 389 20.80 4.61 29.46
C TYR A 389 22.31 4.88 29.54
N SER A 390 22.82 5.88 28.83
CA SER A 390 24.25 6.22 28.83
C SER A 390 24.68 6.83 30.16
N ASP A 391 23.86 7.72 30.76
CA ASP A 391 24.15 8.31 32.08
C ASP A 391 24.05 7.30 33.22
N LYS A 392 23.13 6.32 33.17
CA LYS A 392 23.05 5.25 34.16
C LYS A 392 24.17 4.25 34.12
N LEU A 393 24.85 4.11 32.96
CA LEU A 393 26.03 3.26 32.84
C LEU A 393 27.31 3.93 33.33
N ILE A 394 27.34 5.27 33.41
CA ILE A 394 28.50 6.04 33.93
C ILE A 394 28.43 6.23 35.43
N GLU A 395 27.27 6.13 36.09
CA GLU A 395 27.10 6.26 37.54
C GLU A 395 27.06 4.96 38.33
N MET A 396 27.53 3.84 37.79
CA MET A 396 27.79 2.66 38.63
C MET A 396 29.09 2.87 39.38
N PRO A 397 29.09 3.08 40.71
CA PRO A 397 30.31 3.18 41.48
C PRO A 397 31.04 1.84 41.44
N ILE A 398 32.33 1.90 41.08
CA ILE A 398 33.24 0.78 41.20
C ILE A 398 33.30 0.42 42.67
N VAL A 399 32.63 -0.64 43.07
CA VAL A 399 32.82 -1.24 44.39
C VAL A 399 34.16 -1.98 44.39
N GLU A 400 35.19 -1.28 44.83
CA GLU A 400 36.47 -1.88 45.19
C GLU A 400 36.21 -2.88 46.31
N SER A 401 36.49 -4.13 46.02
CA SER A 401 36.46 -5.24 46.98
C SER A 401 37.62 -5.11 47.97
N HIS A 402 37.37 -4.59 49.18
CA HIS A 402 38.23 -4.87 50.31
C HIS A 402 37.75 -6.13 51.02
N LEU A 403 38.53 -7.17 50.82
CA LEU A 403 38.58 -8.34 51.69
C LEU A 403 39.19 -7.92 53.02
N GLU A 404 38.41 -7.83 54.10
CA GLU A 404 38.97 -8.00 55.43
C GLU A 404 38.04 -8.86 56.29
N GLU A 405 38.65 -9.91 56.70
CA GLU A 405 38.29 -10.92 57.65
C GLU A 405 38.18 -10.33 59.06
N SER A 406 37.04 -10.46 59.78
CA SER A 406 37.09 -10.54 61.21
C SER A 406 35.86 -11.21 61.81
N LYS A 407 36.22 -12.31 62.47
CA LYS A 407 35.41 -13.10 63.39
C LYS A 407 34.83 -12.30 64.55
N SER A 408 33.74 -12.81 65.05
CA SER A 408 33.43 -12.94 66.49
C SER A 408 32.25 -12.14 67.02
N LYS A 409 31.35 -12.80 67.44
CA LYS A 409 30.71 -13.06 68.75
C LYS A 409 29.22 -12.87 68.81
N TYR A 410 28.62 -14.01 69.04
CA TYR A 410 27.42 -14.26 69.80
C TYR A 410 27.26 -13.27 71.00
N ASN A 411 26.10 -12.65 71.14
CA ASN A 411 25.41 -12.68 72.41
C ASN A 411 23.91 -12.32 72.26
N MET A 412 23.17 -13.15 72.86
CA MET A 412 21.75 -13.15 73.15
C MET A 412 21.44 -12.07 74.20
N SER A 413 20.41 -11.28 74.04
CA SER A 413 19.52 -10.89 75.12
C SER A 413 18.23 -10.23 74.64
N ASN A 414 17.24 -10.75 75.06
CA ASN A 414 15.83 -10.57 75.27
C ASN A 414 15.35 -9.16 75.58
N SER A 415 14.10 -8.95 75.21
CA SER A 415 13.09 -8.04 75.85
C SER A 415 12.73 -6.75 75.13
N GLY A 416 11.43 -6.62 74.82
CA GLY A 416 10.81 -5.33 74.66
C GLY A 416 9.69 -5.27 73.60
N ARG A 417 8.50 -5.75 73.95
CA ARG A 417 7.26 -5.38 73.26
C ARG A 417 7.14 -3.86 73.21
N LYS A 418 6.82 -3.27 72.05
CA LYS A 418 5.74 -2.28 71.88
C LYS A 418 5.59 -1.82 70.45
N HIS A 419 4.33 -1.67 70.09
CA HIS A 419 3.67 -0.75 69.19
C HIS A 419 3.73 -0.98 67.66
N MET A 420 2.63 -1.44 67.28
CA MET A 420 2.02 -1.44 65.96
C MET A 420 1.96 -0.01 65.41
N ASP A 421 2.67 0.28 64.35
CA ASP A 421 2.36 1.43 63.48
C ASP A 421 1.92 0.92 62.13
N LYS A 422 0.68 1.33 61.80
CA LYS A 422 -0.02 1.07 60.56
C LYS A 422 0.71 1.78 59.43
N HIS A 423 1.32 1.05 58.51
CA HIS A 423 1.69 1.60 57.22
C HIS A 423 0.42 1.94 56.44
N ALA A 424 0.14 3.23 56.40
CA ALA A 424 -0.84 3.83 55.49
C ALA A 424 -0.36 3.55 54.03
N ARG A 425 -1.11 2.73 53.33
CA ARG A 425 -0.97 2.60 51.89
C ARG A 425 -1.36 3.94 51.26
N SER A 426 -0.50 4.45 50.40
CA SER A 426 -0.79 5.60 49.55
C SER A 426 -2.09 5.37 48.80
N PRO A 427 -2.99 6.36 48.67
CA PRO A 427 -4.21 6.20 47.90
C PRO A 427 -3.87 6.07 46.44
N VAL A 428 -4.25 4.94 45.87
CA VAL A 428 -4.20 4.73 44.41
C VAL A 428 -5.27 5.63 43.80
N SER A 429 -4.86 6.67 43.11
CA SER A 429 -5.77 7.52 42.36
C SER A 429 -6.31 6.76 41.15
N TYR A 430 -7.55 6.32 41.24
CA TYR A 430 -8.28 5.80 40.07
C TYR A 430 -8.79 6.97 39.26
N ALA A 431 -8.05 7.36 38.25
CA ALA A 431 -8.59 8.16 37.15
C ALA A 431 -9.34 7.22 36.21
N SER A 432 -10.57 6.88 36.53
CA SER A 432 -11.46 6.20 35.60
C SER A 432 -12.21 7.23 34.76
N VAL A 433 -11.57 7.69 33.71
CA VAL A 433 -12.28 8.26 32.55
C VAL A 433 -12.50 7.11 31.59
N ALA A 434 -13.76 6.62 31.48
CA ALA A 434 -14.09 5.64 30.48
C ALA A 434 -13.80 6.24 29.09
N PRO A 435 -12.99 5.60 28.26
CA PRO A 435 -12.59 6.17 26.97
C PRO A 435 -13.73 6.21 25.93
N PHE A 436 -14.90 5.66 26.27
CA PHE A 436 -16.05 5.64 25.36
C PHE A 436 -17.34 5.96 26.09
N PRO A 437 -18.05 7.06 25.76
CA PRO A 437 -19.24 7.54 26.50
C PRO A 437 -20.50 6.66 26.31
N PHE A 438 -20.43 5.56 25.58
CA PHE A 438 -21.56 4.66 25.28
C PHE A 438 -21.39 3.24 25.81
N LEU A 439 -20.36 2.95 26.60
CA LEU A 439 -20.26 1.68 27.30
C LEU A 439 -20.72 1.84 28.75
N PRO A 440 -21.61 0.96 29.27
CA PRO A 440 -22.01 1.01 30.67
C PRO A 440 -20.79 0.75 31.56
N ALA A 441 -20.66 1.54 32.61
CA ALA A 441 -19.60 1.39 33.59
C ALA A 441 -19.69 0.00 34.25
N PRO A 442 -18.55 -0.70 34.46
CA PRO A 442 -18.57 -1.97 35.15
C PRO A 442 -19.09 -1.78 36.60
N VAL A 443 -20.09 -2.54 36.98
CA VAL A 443 -20.63 -2.58 38.33
C VAL A 443 -19.64 -3.35 39.20
N TYR A 444 -18.88 -2.61 40.03
CA TYR A 444 -18.07 -3.25 41.06
C TYR A 444 -18.97 -3.60 42.23
N THR A 445 -19.25 -4.88 42.45
CA THR A 445 -19.74 -5.38 43.70
C THR A 445 -18.59 -5.33 44.71
N SER A 446 -18.70 -4.49 45.72
CA SER A 446 -17.79 -4.52 46.85
C SER A 446 -17.92 -5.88 47.55
N PRO A 447 -16.81 -6.55 47.89
CA PRO A 447 -16.89 -7.72 48.75
C PRO A 447 -17.35 -7.25 50.13
N ASN A 448 -18.45 -7.80 50.58
CA ASN A 448 -19.00 -7.60 51.90
C ASN A 448 -17.94 -7.95 52.96
N LEU A 449 -17.98 -7.15 54.01
CA LEU A 449 -17.47 -7.30 55.36
C LEU A 449 -17.44 -8.74 55.86
#